data_f2c4310d0c2a21d4b82253843245a5f4
#
_entry.id   f2c4310d0c2a21d4b82253843245a5f4
#
_cell.length_a   1.000
_cell.length_b   1.000
_cell.length_c   1.000
_cell.angle_alpha   90.00
_cell.angle_beta   90.00
_cell.angle_gamma   90.00
#
_symmetry.space_group_name_H-M   'P 1'
#
loop_
_entity.id
_entity.type
_entity.pdbx_description
1 polymer ?
#
loop_
_entity_poly.entity_id
_entity_poly.type
_entity_poly.pdbx_seq_one_letter_code
_entity_poly.pdbx_strand_id
1 'polypeptide(L)'
;ADAICDDAEGKKRNGSWYSVSRELGGLMTAETLGSTAAKRALARIGASKPSTGAYPVIWDRHAAASLLGLLSSILTASAVYRKQSYLADRQGDFVASDCFTLIDDPLLPGLLGSSPVDGEGRQRRENTLVEDGVLKTFLAAQYSSNRTGLPCTSSAGRPMAGTPGEATTNLYLRPGQRSPEALIGDVDKGIFLEGTIGFGFNPVTGEFSRGGWGRMIRGGELAEPIGEFTISASFEDILKGIEEVADDLIWDRRTVSPTLRVASMAVGGRG
;
A
#
# COMPACT_ATOMS: atom_id res chain seq x y z
N ALA A 1 6.51 -18.83 -3.76
CA ALA A 1 7.21 -19.72 -2.83
C ALA A 1 6.92 -19.30 -1.39
N ASP A 2 6.66 -20.28 -0.55
CA ASP A 2 6.45 -20.10 0.89
C ASP A 2 7.48 -20.92 1.64
N ALA A 3 8.11 -20.32 2.65
CA ALA A 3 9.05 -20.97 3.54
C ALA A 3 8.56 -20.87 4.98
N ILE A 4 8.73 -21.94 5.74
CA ILE A 4 8.37 -22.00 7.16
C ILE A 4 9.59 -22.49 7.92
N CYS A 5 9.93 -21.84 9.01
CA CYS A 5 10.98 -22.27 9.92
C CYS A 5 10.48 -22.31 11.37
N ASP A 6 11.15 -23.11 12.17
CA ASP A 6 10.90 -23.20 13.60
C ASP A 6 11.49 -21.98 14.31
N ASP A 7 10.79 -21.51 15.34
CA ASP A 7 11.23 -20.48 16.28
C ASP A 7 11.09 -21.02 17.72
N ALA A 8 11.58 -20.27 18.69
CA ALA A 8 11.49 -20.63 20.08
C ALA A 8 10.03 -20.90 20.53
N GLU A 9 9.85 -21.69 21.59
CA GLU A 9 8.54 -22.00 22.21
C GLU A 9 7.54 -22.68 21.25
N GLY A 10 8.05 -23.43 20.26
CA GLY A 10 7.21 -24.12 19.27
C GLY A 10 6.51 -23.21 18.25
N LYS A 11 6.85 -21.93 18.23
CA LYS A 11 6.33 -21.00 17.22
C LYS A 11 6.88 -21.32 15.84
N LYS A 12 6.14 -20.94 14.81
CA LYS A 12 6.53 -21.03 13.42
C LYS A 12 6.64 -19.63 12.83
N ARG A 13 7.66 -19.41 12.00
CA ARG A 13 7.81 -18.19 11.21
C ARG A 13 7.69 -18.54 9.74
N ASN A 14 6.93 -17.75 9.03
CA ASN A 14 6.75 -17.90 7.59
C ASN A 14 7.33 -16.71 6.85
N GLY A 15 7.82 -16.94 5.65
CA GLY A 15 8.20 -15.93 4.69
C GLY A 15 7.72 -16.38 3.32
N SER A 16 7.20 -15.44 2.55
CA SER A 16 6.73 -15.71 1.20
C SER A 16 7.33 -14.72 0.21
N TRP A 17 7.52 -15.18 -1.00
CA TRP A 17 7.89 -14.34 -2.11
C TRP A 17 7.26 -14.84 -3.40
N TYR A 18 7.04 -13.95 -4.34
CA TYR A 18 6.49 -14.27 -5.65
C TYR A 18 7.19 -13.47 -6.74
N SER A 19 7.03 -13.92 -7.97
CA SER A 19 7.43 -13.21 -9.16
C SER A 19 6.29 -13.24 -10.16
N VAL A 20 6.03 -12.14 -10.81
CA VAL A 20 5.03 -12.02 -11.85
C VAL A 20 5.57 -11.13 -12.97
N SER A 21 5.35 -11.54 -14.22
CA SER A 21 5.77 -10.77 -15.39
C SER A 21 4.85 -11.09 -16.56
N ARG A 22 4.75 -10.19 -17.52
CA ARG A 22 4.12 -10.43 -18.83
C ARG A 22 5.02 -11.23 -19.78
N GLU A 23 6.31 -11.25 -19.50
CA GLU A 23 7.33 -11.93 -20.29
C GLU A 23 8.03 -12.99 -19.45
N LEU A 24 8.30 -14.16 -20.04
CA LEU A 24 8.97 -15.26 -19.35
C LEU A 24 10.36 -14.84 -18.81
N GLY A 25 11.10 -14.07 -19.59
CA GLY A 25 12.43 -13.57 -19.20
C GLY A 25 12.43 -12.57 -18.05
N GLY A 26 11.28 -11.98 -17.70
CA GLY A 26 11.12 -11.09 -16.55
C GLY A 26 10.83 -11.82 -15.22
N LEU A 27 10.67 -13.13 -15.24
CA LEU A 27 10.45 -13.90 -14.02
C LEU A 27 11.76 -14.15 -13.28
N MET A 28 11.69 -14.10 -11.94
CA MET A 28 12.80 -14.54 -11.08
C MET A 28 13.06 -16.04 -11.29
N THR A 29 14.32 -16.45 -11.13
CA THR A 29 14.65 -17.88 -11.09
C THR A 29 14.02 -18.54 -9.86
N ALA A 30 13.71 -19.84 -9.95
CA ALA A 30 13.15 -20.60 -8.83
C ALA A 30 14.05 -20.56 -7.58
N GLU A 31 15.39 -20.56 -7.79
CA GLU A 31 16.38 -20.47 -6.72
C GLU A 31 16.31 -19.11 -6.02
N THR A 32 16.28 -17.98 -6.77
CA THR A 32 16.15 -16.64 -6.21
C THR A 32 14.83 -16.49 -5.45
N LEU A 33 13.75 -17.02 -6.03
CA LEU A 33 12.42 -16.97 -5.43
C LEU A 33 12.37 -17.73 -4.09
N GLY A 34 12.86 -18.97 -4.07
CA GLY A 34 12.89 -19.81 -2.87
C GLY A 34 13.83 -19.26 -1.79
N SER A 35 15.03 -18.79 -2.17
CA SER A 35 15.99 -18.20 -1.23
C SER A 35 15.46 -16.90 -0.62
N THR A 36 14.74 -16.09 -1.38
CA THR A 36 14.11 -14.86 -0.86
C THR A 36 13.01 -15.18 0.16
N ALA A 37 12.14 -16.17 -0.14
CA ALA A 37 11.12 -16.61 0.79
C ALA A 37 11.74 -17.14 2.10
N ALA A 38 12.81 -17.96 2.00
CA ALA A 38 13.52 -18.49 3.17
C ALA A 38 14.17 -17.37 4.01
N LYS A 39 14.87 -16.42 3.40
CA LYS A 39 15.46 -15.26 4.09
C LYS A 39 14.41 -14.47 4.85
N ARG A 40 13.24 -14.25 4.27
CA ARG A 40 12.13 -13.54 4.93
C ARG A 40 11.57 -14.30 6.12
N ALA A 41 11.49 -15.64 6.06
CA ALA A 41 11.10 -16.45 7.21
C ALA A 41 12.13 -16.36 8.35
N LEU A 42 13.42 -16.55 8.02
CA LEU A 42 14.51 -16.50 8.98
C LEU A 42 14.66 -15.13 9.65
N ALA A 43 14.45 -14.04 8.93
CA ALA A 43 14.51 -12.68 9.47
C ALA A 43 13.46 -12.41 10.56
N ARG A 44 12.46 -13.26 10.70
CA ARG A 44 11.39 -13.14 11.72
C ARG A 44 11.63 -14.01 12.97
N ILE A 45 12.71 -14.79 13.00
CA ILE A 45 13.06 -15.59 14.18
C ILE A 45 13.35 -14.67 15.36
N GLY A 46 12.82 -15.02 16.54
CA GLY A 46 12.96 -14.22 17.75
C GLY A 46 12.06 -12.98 17.81
N ALA A 47 11.15 -12.80 16.83
CA ALA A 47 10.25 -11.65 16.84
C ALA A 47 9.43 -11.58 18.13
N SER A 48 9.46 -10.42 18.76
CA SER A 48 8.75 -10.13 20.00
C SER A 48 7.82 -8.94 19.85
N LYS A 49 6.87 -8.77 20.80
CA LYS A 49 6.01 -7.58 20.80
C LYS A 49 6.81 -6.34 21.20
N PRO A 50 6.70 -5.21 20.49
CA PRO A 50 7.26 -3.95 20.95
C PRO A 50 6.53 -3.44 22.19
N SER A 51 7.08 -2.43 22.88
CA SER A 51 6.36 -1.72 23.94
C SER A 51 5.18 -0.95 23.35
N THR A 52 4.08 -0.85 24.10
CA THR A 52 2.95 0.00 23.76
C THR A 52 3.37 1.46 23.75
N GLY A 53 2.97 2.23 22.73
CA GLY A 53 3.33 3.64 22.61
C GLY A 53 3.02 4.22 21.22
N ALA A 54 3.40 5.46 21.02
CA ALA A 54 3.37 6.11 19.70
C ALA A 54 4.79 6.10 19.11
N TYR A 55 4.89 5.77 17.82
CA TYR A 55 6.16 5.65 17.12
C TYR A 55 6.09 6.29 15.73
N PRO A 56 7.17 6.93 15.25
CA PRO A 56 7.36 7.10 13.82
C PRO A 56 7.43 5.73 13.16
N VAL A 57 6.75 5.60 12.01
CA VAL A 57 6.64 4.33 11.30
C VAL A 57 7.09 4.49 9.87
N ILE A 58 8.11 3.74 9.49
CA ILE A 58 8.52 3.60 8.10
C ILE A 58 7.82 2.36 7.54
N TRP A 59 6.99 2.56 6.54
CA TRP A 59 6.30 1.50 5.83
C TRP A 59 7.20 1.00 4.69
N ASP A 60 7.59 -0.27 4.75
CA ASP A 60 8.19 -0.94 3.60
C ASP A 60 7.31 -0.78 2.36
N ARG A 61 7.89 -0.68 1.18
CA ARG A 61 7.17 -0.51 -0.08
C ARG A 61 6.00 -1.48 -0.29
N HIS A 62 6.11 -2.74 0.16
CA HIS A 62 5.02 -3.72 0.03
C HIS A 62 3.90 -3.47 1.06
N ALA A 63 4.25 -3.06 2.26
CA ALA A 63 3.28 -2.64 3.27
C ALA A 63 2.57 -1.34 2.82
N ALA A 64 3.31 -0.38 2.29
CA ALA A 64 2.79 0.86 1.72
C ALA A 64 1.89 0.60 0.50
N ALA A 65 2.25 -0.31 -0.40
CA ALA A 65 1.38 -0.72 -1.51
C ALA A 65 0.05 -1.32 -1.02
N SER A 66 0.06 -2.03 0.12
CA SER A 66 -1.19 -2.53 0.75
C SER A 66 -2.05 -1.39 1.29
N LEU A 67 -1.44 -0.33 1.85
CA LEU A 67 -2.13 0.89 2.25
C LEU A 67 -2.79 1.58 1.04
N LEU A 68 -2.08 1.71 -0.08
CA LEU A 68 -2.64 2.25 -1.33
C LEU A 68 -3.78 1.39 -1.88
N GLY A 69 -3.72 0.06 -1.71
CA GLY A 69 -4.82 -0.85 -2.06
C GLY A 69 -6.11 -0.55 -1.27
N LEU A 70 -5.99 -0.25 0.04
CA LEU A 70 -7.13 0.19 0.85
C LEU A 70 -7.66 1.55 0.39
N LEU A 71 -6.76 2.52 0.16
CA LEU A 71 -7.13 3.85 -0.33
C LEU A 71 -7.85 3.77 -1.68
N SER A 72 -7.36 2.96 -2.62
CA SER A 72 -7.98 2.82 -3.94
C SER A 72 -9.40 2.28 -3.87
N SER A 73 -9.74 1.45 -2.89
CA SER A 73 -11.08 0.91 -2.72
C SER A 73 -12.13 1.97 -2.41
N ILE A 74 -11.75 3.07 -1.78
CA ILE A 74 -12.61 4.21 -1.43
C ILE A 74 -12.50 5.38 -2.42
N LEU A 75 -11.52 5.36 -3.32
CA LEU A 75 -11.33 6.35 -4.39
C LEU A 75 -12.06 5.95 -5.68
N THR A 76 -13.23 5.33 -5.58
CA THR A 76 -14.08 4.94 -6.71
C THR A 76 -15.42 5.66 -6.64
N ALA A 77 -15.98 6.01 -7.80
CA ALA A 77 -17.31 6.59 -7.89
C ALA A 77 -18.40 5.63 -7.36
N SER A 78 -18.19 4.31 -7.46
CA SER A 78 -19.08 3.32 -6.83
C SER A 78 -19.04 3.38 -5.30
N ALA A 79 -17.88 3.61 -4.69
CA ALA A 79 -17.79 3.80 -3.24
C ALA A 79 -18.52 5.09 -2.79
N VAL A 80 -18.40 6.17 -3.57
CA VAL A 80 -19.14 7.43 -3.35
C VAL A 80 -20.66 7.15 -3.41
N TYR A 81 -21.13 6.53 -4.51
CA TYR A 81 -22.55 6.20 -4.70
C TYR A 81 -23.10 5.32 -3.59
N ARG A 82 -22.33 4.33 -3.13
CA ARG A 82 -22.74 3.40 -2.07
C ARG A 82 -22.56 3.96 -0.66
N LYS A 83 -22.07 5.18 -0.52
CA LYS A 83 -21.71 5.80 0.78
C LYS A 83 -20.66 4.97 1.56
N GLN A 84 -19.71 4.42 0.85
CA GLN A 84 -18.64 3.57 1.35
C GLN A 84 -17.26 4.25 1.21
N SER A 85 -17.23 5.59 1.30
CA SER A 85 -16.01 6.36 1.28
C SER A 85 -16.17 7.57 2.19
N TYR A 86 -15.27 7.71 3.16
CA TYR A 86 -15.20 8.92 3.98
C TYR A 86 -14.68 10.14 3.18
N LEU A 87 -14.21 9.90 1.95
CA LEU A 87 -13.74 10.95 1.03
C LEU A 87 -14.81 11.43 0.04
N ALA A 88 -16.05 10.90 0.09
CA ALA A 88 -17.05 11.09 -0.94
C ALA A 88 -17.30 12.57 -1.32
N ASP A 89 -17.29 13.49 -0.35
CA ASP A 89 -17.56 14.91 -0.55
C ASP A 89 -16.28 15.78 -0.42
N ARG A 90 -15.10 15.15 -0.54
CA ARG A 90 -13.81 15.77 -0.25
C ARG A 90 -12.99 16.09 -1.51
N GLN A 91 -13.59 16.03 -2.72
CA GLN A 91 -12.89 16.43 -3.95
C GLN A 91 -12.50 17.91 -3.91
N GLY A 92 -11.22 18.17 -4.12
CA GLY A 92 -10.63 19.52 -3.97
C GLY A 92 -9.99 19.78 -2.61
N ASP A 93 -10.24 18.95 -1.61
CA ASP A 93 -9.65 19.08 -0.27
C ASP A 93 -8.26 18.47 -0.18
N PHE A 94 -7.48 18.96 0.80
CA PHE A 94 -6.28 18.30 1.28
C PHE A 94 -6.64 17.05 2.09
N VAL A 95 -6.35 15.86 1.55
CA VAL A 95 -6.63 14.56 2.14
C VAL A 95 -5.37 13.80 2.55
N ALA A 96 -4.21 14.27 2.12
CA ALA A 96 -2.89 13.71 2.42
C ALA A 96 -1.86 14.84 2.56
N SER A 97 -0.61 14.51 2.90
CA SER A 97 0.51 15.46 2.90
C SER A 97 0.87 15.91 1.47
N ASP A 98 1.58 17.00 1.36
CA ASP A 98 2.01 17.61 0.09
C ASP A 98 2.99 16.73 -0.72
N CYS A 99 3.73 15.85 -0.06
CA CYS A 99 4.60 14.87 -0.74
C CYS A 99 3.82 13.67 -1.32
N PHE A 100 2.49 13.58 -1.12
CA PHE A 100 1.67 12.47 -1.56
C PHE A 100 0.99 12.75 -2.90
N THR A 101 1.45 12.12 -3.98
CA THR A 101 0.81 12.15 -5.30
C THR A 101 0.53 10.74 -5.78
N LEU A 102 -0.77 10.40 -5.92
CA LEU A 102 -1.25 9.07 -6.30
C LEU A 102 -1.77 9.08 -7.73
N ILE A 103 -1.22 8.20 -8.56
CA ILE A 103 -1.50 8.14 -10.00
C ILE A 103 -1.92 6.73 -10.38
N ASP A 104 -2.94 6.59 -11.24
CA ASP A 104 -3.31 5.36 -11.94
C ASP A 104 -3.04 5.54 -13.44
N ASP A 105 -1.96 4.90 -13.95
CA ASP A 105 -1.56 5.03 -15.35
C ASP A 105 -1.67 3.69 -16.11
N PRO A 106 -2.71 3.53 -16.94
CA PRO A 106 -2.90 2.35 -17.78
C PRO A 106 -1.98 2.29 -19.00
N LEU A 107 -1.23 3.35 -19.30
CA LEU A 107 -0.49 3.49 -20.55
C LEU A 107 1.00 3.20 -20.41
N LEU A 108 1.50 2.96 -19.19
CA LEU A 108 2.90 2.58 -18.95
C LEU A 108 3.24 1.27 -19.70
N PRO A 109 4.26 1.26 -20.58
CA PRO A 109 4.52 0.10 -21.43
C PRO A 109 4.94 -1.14 -20.63
N GLY A 110 4.41 -2.31 -21.03
CA GLY A 110 4.85 -3.61 -20.48
C GLY A 110 4.40 -3.95 -19.06
N LEU A 111 3.78 -3.03 -18.31
CA LEU A 111 3.36 -3.27 -16.94
C LEU A 111 2.08 -4.12 -16.84
N LEU A 112 1.88 -4.77 -15.70
CA LEU A 112 0.83 -5.76 -15.46
C LEU A 112 -0.60 -5.21 -15.60
N GLY A 113 -0.81 -3.93 -15.29
CA GLY A 113 -2.10 -3.25 -15.41
C GLY A 113 -2.34 -2.56 -16.74
N SER A 114 -1.34 -2.51 -17.62
CA SER A 114 -1.41 -1.73 -18.86
C SER A 114 -2.41 -2.27 -19.87
N SER A 115 -3.28 -1.39 -20.33
CA SER A 115 -4.31 -1.68 -21.33
C SER A 115 -4.76 -0.38 -21.99
N PRO A 116 -4.85 -0.32 -23.32
CA PRO A 116 -5.28 0.90 -24.03
C PRO A 116 -6.77 1.20 -23.92
N VAL A 117 -7.58 0.18 -23.59
CA VAL A 117 -9.04 0.31 -23.44
C VAL A 117 -9.49 -0.27 -22.10
N ASP A 118 -10.58 0.26 -21.56
CA ASP A 118 -11.18 -0.20 -20.33
C ASP A 118 -12.21 -1.34 -20.55
N GLY A 119 -12.81 -1.84 -19.47
CA GLY A 119 -13.79 -2.92 -19.53
C GLY A 119 -15.12 -2.58 -20.22
N GLU A 120 -15.34 -1.31 -20.56
CA GLU A 120 -16.48 -0.80 -21.34
C GLU A 120 -16.10 -0.44 -22.77
N GLY A 121 -14.81 -0.67 -23.19
CA GLY A 121 -14.30 -0.38 -24.52
C GLY A 121 -13.90 1.08 -24.73
N ARG A 122 -13.75 1.88 -23.67
CA ARG A 122 -13.33 3.28 -23.73
C ARG A 122 -11.81 3.38 -23.74
N GLN A 123 -11.28 4.34 -24.49
CA GLN A 123 -9.86 4.67 -24.42
C GLN A 123 -9.47 5.09 -23.01
N ARG A 124 -8.48 4.42 -22.45
CA ARG A 124 -7.92 4.74 -21.13
C ARG A 124 -7.00 5.96 -21.19
N ARG A 125 -6.83 6.60 -20.05
CA ARG A 125 -5.89 7.70 -19.86
C ARG A 125 -5.30 7.61 -18.45
N GLU A 126 -4.19 8.29 -18.25
CA GLU A 126 -3.65 8.54 -16.90
C GLU A 126 -4.68 9.32 -16.06
N ASN A 127 -4.80 8.94 -14.81
CA ASN A 127 -5.65 9.61 -13.83
C ASN A 127 -4.82 9.92 -12.58
N THR A 128 -4.54 11.19 -12.32
CA THR A 128 -3.98 11.64 -11.05
C THR A 128 -5.12 11.73 -10.03
N LEU A 129 -5.15 10.80 -9.07
CA LEU A 129 -6.22 10.72 -8.07
C LEU A 129 -6.02 11.72 -6.94
N VAL A 130 -4.80 11.81 -6.44
CA VAL A 130 -4.36 12.81 -5.46
C VAL A 130 -3.11 13.47 -6.00
N GLU A 131 -3.03 14.79 -5.98
CA GLU A 131 -1.88 15.57 -6.42
C GLU A 131 -1.45 16.50 -5.30
N ASP A 132 -0.20 16.33 -4.84
CA ASP A 132 0.38 17.13 -3.77
C ASP A 132 -0.58 17.24 -2.56
N GLY A 133 -1.13 16.10 -2.14
CA GLY A 133 -2.09 15.96 -1.04
C GLY A 133 -3.54 16.32 -1.35
N VAL A 134 -3.85 16.92 -2.51
CA VAL A 134 -5.20 17.35 -2.88
C VAL A 134 -5.92 16.25 -3.66
N LEU A 135 -7.12 15.85 -3.20
CA LEU A 135 -7.98 14.90 -3.92
C LEU A 135 -8.51 15.52 -5.22
N LYS A 136 -8.08 15.00 -6.36
CA LYS A 136 -8.42 15.55 -7.68
C LYS A 136 -9.64 14.87 -8.31
N THR A 137 -9.71 13.54 -8.19
CA THR A 137 -10.78 12.77 -8.84
C THR A 137 -10.93 11.39 -8.22
N PHE A 138 -12.04 10.72 -8.57
CA PHE A 138 -12.31 9.32 -8.27
C PHE A 138 -12.20 8.49 -9.55
N LEU A 139 -11.80 7.24 -9.45
CA LEU A 139 -11.93 6.29 -10.55
C LEU A 139 -13.40 6.05 -10.85
N ALA A 140 -13.83 6.22 -12.08
CA ALA A 140 -15.23 6.10 -12.50
C ALA A 140 -15.37 5.33 -13.81
N ALA A 141 -16.19 4.29 -13.79
CA ALA A 141 -16.78 3.69 -14.96
C ALA A 141 -17.99 4.52 -15.44
N GLN A 142 -18.50 4.29 -16.64
CA GLN A 142 -19.63 5.08 -17.15
C GLN A 142 -20.89 4.95 -16.27
N TYR A 143 -21.15 3.72 -15.77
CA TYR A 143 -22.31 3.50 -14.91
C TYR A 143 -22.26 4.34 -13.63
N SER A 144 -21.15 4.32 -12.91
CA SER A 144 -21.01 5.08 -11.67
C SER A 144 -20.89 6.58 -11.91
N SER A 145 -20.26 7.00 -13.02
CA SER A 145 -20.26 8.39 -13.48
C SER A 145 -21.69 8.93 -13.65
N ASN A 146 -22.56 8.18 -14.34
CA ASN A 146 -23.97 8.55 -14.50
C ASN A 146 -24.76 8.63 -13.18
N ARG A 147 -24.34 7.83 -12.19
CA ARG A 147 -25.02 7.80 -10.86
C ARG A 147 -24.57 8.92 -9.93
N THR A 148 -23.33 9.34 -10.03
CA THR A 148 -22.74 10.31 -9.10
C THR A 148 -22.64 11.72 -9.71
N GLY A 149 -22.66 11.85 -11.03
CA GLY A 149 -22.32 13.08 -11.75
C GLY A 149 -20.81 13.33 -11.84
N LEU A 150 -19.97 12.48 -11.25
CA LEU A 150 -18.52 12.57 -11.38
C LEU A 150 -18.08 12.25 -12.82
N PRO A 151 -17.00 12.89 -13.31
CA PRO A 151 -16.50 12.62 -14.66
C PRO A 151 -16.08 11.14 -14.82
N CYS A 152 -16.44 10.51 -15.94
CA CYS A 152 -15.96 9.18 -16.28
C CYS A 152 -14.45 9.23 -16.53
N THR A 153 -13.69 8.38 -15.85
CA THR A 153 -12.21 8.32 -15.96
C THR A 153 -11.72 7.16 -16.83
N SER A 154 -12.63 6.44 -17.50
CA SER A 154 -12.33 5.23 -18.30
C SER A 154 -11.58 4.18 -17.47
N SER A 155 -12.07 3.95 -16.24
CA SER A 155 -11.45 3.05 -15.28
C SER A 155 -12.25 1.76 -15.07
N ALA A 156 -13.11 1.39 -16.01
CA ALA A 156 -13.84 0.15 -15.93
C ALA A 156 -12.90 -1.06 -16.01
N GLY A 157 -13.04 -1.98 -15.05
CA GLY A 157 -12.53 -3.34 -15.12
C GLY A 157 -13.66 -4.30 -15.43
N ARG A 158 -13.39 -5.37 -16.14
CA ARG A 158 -14.36 -6.43 -16.42
C ARG A 158 -13.84 -7.76 -15.88
N PRO A 159 -14.44 -8.31 -14.83
CA PRO A 159 -14.13 -9.67 -14.40
C PRO A 159 -14.58 -10.69 -15.45
N MET A 160 -14.04 -11.90 -15.40
CA MET A 160 -14.44 -12.99 -16.32
C MET A 160 -15.94 -13.31 -16.21
N ALA A 161 -16.52 -13.16 -15.03
CA ALA A 161 -17.94 -13.27 -14.79
C ALA A 161 -18.41 -12.07 -13.98
N GLY A 162 -19.50 -11.42 -14.43
CA GLY A 162 -20.08 -10.27 -13.74
C GLY A 162 -20.14 -8.99 -14.57
N THR A 163 -20.62 -7.93 -13.94
CA THR A 163 -20.74 -6.59 -14.54
C THR A 163 -19.41 -5.83 -14.41
N PRO A 164 -19.10 -4.91 -15.35
CA PRO A 164 -18.00 -3.99 -15.18
C PRO A 164 -18.14 -3.15 -13.91
N GLY A 165 -17.02 -2.87 -13.28
CA GLY A 165 -16.90 -1.97 -12.13
C GLY A 165 -15.57 -1.24 -12.21
N GLU A 166 -15.30 -0.30 -11.31
CA GLU A 166 -14.02 0.39 -11.29
C GLU A 166 -12.89 -0.57 -10.90
N ALA A 167 -11.76 -0.40 -11.56
CA ALA A 167 -10.53 -1.11 -11.26
C ALA A 167 -9.32 -0.22 -11.50
N THR A 168 -8.36 -0.30 -10.61
CA THR A 168 -7.03 0.28 -10.81
C THR A 168 -6.28 -0.47 -11.91
N THR A 169 -5.36 0.21 -12.54
CA THR A 169 -4.46 -0.35 -13.57
C THR A 169 -3.04 -0.48 -13.03
N ASN A 170 -2.18 0.48 -13.28
CA ASN A 170 -0.88 0.61 -12.63
C ASN A 170 -0.98 1.77 -11.65
N LEU A 171 -1.47 1.48 -10.45
CA LEU A 171 -1.60 2.46 -9.38
C LEU A 171 -0.28 2.61 -8.64
N TYR A 172 0.21 3.83 -8.53
CA TYR A 172 1.46 4.08 -7.83
C TYR A 172 1.49 5.41 -7.09
N LEU A 173 2.24 5.44 -6.00
CA LEU A 173 2.66 6.67 -5.34
C LEU A 173 3.90 7.19 -6.06
N ARG A 174 3.90 8.48 -6.43
CA ARG A 174 5.05 9.13 -7.04
C ARG A 174 6.27 8.99 -6.12
N PRO A 175 7.41 8.47 -6.61
CA PRO A 175 8.62 8.36 -5.79
C PRO A 175 9.19 9.73 -5.42
N GLY A 176 9.77 9.79 -4.23
CA GLY A 176 10.60 10.92 -3.78
C GLY A 176 12.02 10.83 -4.31
N GLN A 177 12.97 11.40 -3.55
CA GLN A 177 14.37 11.51 -4.01
C GLN A 177 15.39 10.87 -3.05
N ARG A 178 14.98 10.48 -1.84
CA ARG A 178 15.85 9.89 -0.84
C ARG A 178 15.68 8.39 -0.76
N SER A 179 16.76 7.69 -0.47
CA SER A 179 16.68 6.22 -0.32
C SER A 179 15.96 5.81 0.96
N PRO A 180 15.42 4.57 1.03
CA PRO A 180 14.85 4.04 2.27
C PRO A 180 15.81 4.07 3.45
N GLU A 181 17.10 3.82 3.21
CA GLU A 181 18.15 3.85 4.23
C GLU A 181 18.31 5.26 4.81
N ALA A 182 18.19 6.30 3.98
CA ALA A 182 18.23 7.68 4.44
C ALA A 182 17.02 8.02 5.33
N LEU A 183 15.82 7.54 4.98
CA LEU A 183 14.63 7.71 5.80
C LEU A 183 14.77 6.99 7.16
N ILE A 184 15.33 5.78 7.15
CA ILE A 184 15.60 5.00 8.37
C ILE A 184 16.65 5.71 9.24
N GLY A 185 17.71 6.25 8.61
CA GLY A 185 18.78 6.96 9.30
C GLY A 185 18.34 8.18 10.10
N ASP A 186 17.24 8.82 9.72
CA ASP A 186 16.68 9.99 10.40
C ASP A 186 15.81 9.61 11.64
N VAL A 187 15.61 8.32 11.92
CA VAL A 187 14.73 7.86 13.01
C VAL A 187 15.55 7.24 14.13
N ASP A 188 15.68 7.92 15.26
CA ASP A 188 16.40 7.39 16.44
C ASP A 188 15.68 6.16 17.02
N LYS A 189 14.36 6.24 17.21
CA LYS A 189 13.54 5.14 17.69
C LYS A 189 12.22 5.08 16.95
N GLY A 190 11.97 3.98 16.24
CA GLY A 190 10.77 3.82 15.41
C GLY A 190 10.50 2.38 15.02
N ILE A 191 9.58 2.20 14.09
CA ILE A 191 9.20 0.90 13.53
C ILE A 191 9.37 0.92 12.02
N PHE A 192 10.09 -0.07 11.50
CA PHE A 192 10.07 -0.43 10.08
C PHE A 192 9.00 -1.52 9.90
N LEU A 193 7.87 -1.15 9.29
CA LEU A 193 6.70 -2.01 9.12
C LEU A 193 6.80 -2.77 7.80
N GLU A 194 7.07 -4.08 7.87
CA GLU A 194 7.20 -4.94 6.69
C GLU A 194 5.87 -5.48 6.18
N GLY A 195 4.81 -5.42 7.00
CA GLY A 195 3.49 -5.80 6.57
C GLY A 195 2.43 -5.73 7.66
N THR A 196 1.18 -5.85 7.22
CA THR A 196 0.01 -5.86 8.10
C THR A 196 -0.87 -7.08 7.85
N ILE A 197 -1.66 -7.48 8.83
CA ILE A 197 -2.61 -8.58 8.78
C ILE A 197 -3.96 -8.18 9.36
N GLY A 198 -5.03 -8.78 8.86
CA GLY A 198 -6.40 -8.56 9.32
C GLY A 198 -7.19 -7.60 8.44
N PHE A 199 -8.46 -7.37 8.82
CA PHE A 199 -9.45 -6.61 8.04
C PHE A 199 -9.82 -5.26 8.71
N GLY A 200 -8.95 -4.74 9.57
CA GLY A 200 -9.19 -3.54 10.39
C GLY A 200 -9.09 -2.22 9.62
N PHE A 201 -9.87 -2.07 8.54
CA PHE A 201 -10.10 -0.80 7.86
C PHE A 201 -11.58 -0.58 7.65
N ASN A 202 -12.10 0.53 8.13
CA ASN A 202 -13.48 0.94 7.90
C ASN A 202 -13.52 2.04 6.83
N PRO A 203 -14.05 1.77 5.62
CA PRO A 203 -14.05 2.74 4.54
C PRO A 203 -14.98 3.95 4.78
N VAL A 204 -15.97 3.84 5.69
CA VAL A 204 -16.93 4.89 5.98
C VAL A 204 -16.42 5.88 7.02
N THR A 205 -15.70 5.38 8.03
CA THR A 205 -15.16 6.22 9.12
C THR A 205 -13.70 6.56 8.96
N GLY A 206 -12.98 5.83 8.10
CA GLY A 206 -11.53 5.96 7.97
C GLY A 206 -10.73 5.33 9.12
N GLU A 207 -11.37 4.58 10.02
CA GLU A 207 -10.65 3.90 11.09
C GLU A 207 -9.76 2.80 10.54
N PHE A 208 -8.50 2.78 11.00
CA PHE A 208 -7.51 1.77 10.66
C PHE A 208 -6.91 1.16 11.93
N SER A 209 -7.01 -0.17 12.06
CA SER A 209 -6.40 -0.92 13.16
C SER A 209 -6.09 -2.34 12.67
N ARG A 210 -4.81 -2.66 12.50
CA ARG A 210 -4.38 -3.96 11.95
C ARG A 210 -3.25 -4.56 12.77
N GLY A 211 -3.11 -5.88 12.75
CA GLY A 211 -1.90 -6.54 13.22
C GLY A 211 -0.70 -6.18 12.33
N GLY A 212 0.48 -6.07 12.92
CA GLY A 212 1.70 -5.70 12.21
C GLY A 212 2.88 -6.61 12.53
N TRP A 213 3.84 -6.63 11.61
CA TRP A 213 5.16 -7.22 11.81
C TRP A 213 6.22 -6.39 11.07
N GLY A 214 7.44 -6.45 11.55
CA GLY A 214 8.56 -5.71 10.97
C GLY A 214 9.76 -5.74 11.90
N ARG A 215 10.46 -4.62 12.00
CA ARG A 215 11.66 -4.46 12.83
C ARG A 215 11.60 -3.16 13.62
N MET A 216 12.24 -3.14 14.78
CA MET A 216 12.52 -1.87 15.45
C MET A 216 13.57 -1.08 14.66
N ILE A 217 13.49 0.24 14.75
CA ILE A 217 14.57 1.14 14.35
C ILE A 217 15.19 1.67 15.65
N ARG A 218 16.52 1.65 15.74
CA ARG A 218 17.29 2.18 16.87
C ARG A 218 18.53 2.89 16.35
N GLY A 219 18.69 4.17 16.70
CA GLY A 219 19.84 4.96 16.27
C GLY A 219 20.01 5.02 14.76
N GLY A 220 18.91 5.07 13.99
CA GLY A 220 18.95 5.11 12.53
C GLY A 220 19.23 3.78 11.84
N GLU A 221 19.16 2.64 12.55
CA GLU A 221 19.42 1.32 11.96
C GLU A 221 18.30 0.32 12.25
N LEU A 222 18.11 -0.66 11.36
CA LEU A 222 17.18 -1.77 11.57
C LEU A 222 17.72 -2.70 12.64
N ALA A 223 16.96 -2.85 13.73
CA ALA A 223 17.31 -3.65 14.90
C ALA A 223 16.51 -4.99 14.95
N GLU A 224 16.08 -5.38 16.14
CA GLU A 224 15.40 -6.66 16.38
C GLU A 224 14.07 -6.80 15.64
N PRO A 225 13.70 -8.02 15.20
CA PRO A 225 12.40 -8.29 14.61
C PRO A 225 11.28 -8.15 15.63
N ILE A 226 10.16 -7.59 15.20
CA ILE A 226 8.94 -7.44 15.98
C ILE A 226 7.73 -8.00 15.27
N GLY A 227 6.76 -8.47 16.04
CA GLY A 227 5.52 -9.01 15.49
C GLY A 227 4.42 -9.10 16.56
N GLU A 228 3.24 -9.55 16.11
CA GLU A 228 2.10 -9.75 17.00
C GLU A 228 1.70 -8.48 17.78
N PHE A 229 1.83 -7.31 17.15
CA PHE A 229 1.40 -6.03 17.70
C PHE A 229 0.25 -5.46 16.86
N THR A 230 -0.50 -4.52 17.42
CA THR A 230 -1.51 -3.75 16.69
C THR A 230 -0.95 -2.39 16.33
N ILE A 231 -1.20 -1.96 15.09
CA ILE A 231 -0.90 -0.60 14.64
C ILE A 231 -2.22 0.08 14.24
N SER A 232 -2.45 1.29 14.75
CA SER A 232 -3.71 1.99 14.56
C SER A 232 -3.55 3.51 14.44
N ALA A 233 -4.42 4.10 13.63
CA ALA A 233 -4.64 5.54 13.51
C ALA A 233 -5.94 5.76 12.71
N SER A 234 -6.41 6.99 12.55
CA SER A 234 -7.33 7.27 11.45
C SER A 234 -6.56 7.22 10.11
N PHE A 235 -7.23 6.80 9.05
CA PHE A 235 -6.60 6.73 7.72
C PHE A 235 -6.21 8.14 7.23
N GLU A 236 -6.97 9.14 7.61
CA GLU A 236 -6.67 10.54 7.34
C GLU A 236 -5.38 10.99 8.07
N ASP A 237 -5.21 10.62 9.35
CA ASP A 237 -3.98 10.94 10.09
C ASP A 237 -2.77 10.22 9.50
N ILE A 238 -2.93 8.98 9.02
CA ILE A 238 -1.86 8.28 8.31
C ILE A 238 -1.45 9.06 7.07
N LEU A 239 -2.40 9.40 6.18
CA LEU A 239 -2.12 10.06 4.92
C LEU A 239 -1.55 11.48 5.12
N LYS A 240 -2.09 12.25 6.06
CA LYS A 240 -1.59 13.60 6.39
C LYS A 240 -0.28 13.57 7.18
N GLY A 241 -0.04 12.49 7.90
CA GLY A 241 1.20 12.26 8.66
C GLY A 241 2.35 11.70 7.84
N ILE A 242 2.19 11.47 6.52
CA ILE A 242 3.30 11.08 5.65
C ILE A 242 4.25 12.28 5.54
N GLU A 243 5.45 12.14 6.08
CA GLU A 243 6.47 13.19 6.05
C GLU A 243 7.37 13.10 4.83
N GLU A 244 7.57 11.87 4.33
CA GLU A 244 8.50 11.64 3.24
C GLU A 244 8.20 10.33 2.50
N VAL A 245 8.45 10.33 1.19
CA VAL A 245 8.35 9.18 0.29
C VAL A 245 9.74 8.90 -0.28
N ALA A 246 10.16 7.65 -0.28
CA ALA A 246 11.47 7.25 -0.80
C ALA A 246 11.50 7.12 -2.33
N ASP A 247 12.68 6.78 -2.89
CA ASP A 247 12.91 6.64 -4.33
C ASP A 247 12.81 5.20 -4.86
N ASP A 248 12.49 4.23 -4.00
CA ASP A 248 12.61 2.78 -4.23
C ASP A 248 11.39 2.13 -4.91
N LEU A 249 10.70 2.84 -5.81
CA LEU A 249 9.56 2.29 -6.55
C LEU A 249 9.96 1.10 -7.43
N ILE A 250 9.27 -0.03 -7.27
CA ILE A 250 9.49 -1.24 -8.10
C ILE A 250 8.14 -1.76 -8.62
N TRP A 251 8.08 -2.05 -9.92
CA TRP A 251 6.91 -2.55 -10.63
C TRP A 251 6.79 -4.07 -10.58
N ASP A 252 6.57 -4.64 -9.40
CA ASP A 252 6.38 -6.07 -9.18
C ASP A 252 4.91 -6.50 -9.06
N ARG A 253 3.98 -5.55 -9.17
CA ARG A 253 2.52 -5.74 -9.11
C ARG A 253 1.79 -4.57 -9.76
N ARG A 254 0.45 -4.58 -9.73
CA ARG A 254 -0.36 -3.48 -10.30
C ARG A 254 -0.45 -2.25 -9.39
N THR A 255 -0.43 -2.45 -8.07
CA THR A 255 -0.44 -1.36 -7.09
C THR A 255 0.90 -1.36 -6.38
N VAL A 256 1.69 -0.33 -6.57
CA VAL A 256 3.04 -0.21 -6.05
C VAL A 256 3.23 1.10 -5.30
N SER A 257 4.12 1.09 -4.34
CA SER A 257 4.52 2.26 -3.57
C SER A 257 6.01 2.23 -3.31
N PRO A 258 6.68 3.36 -3.25
CA PRO A 258 7.95 3.44 -2.55
C PRO A 258 7.76 3.23 -1.04
N THR A 259 8.85 3.01 -0.33
CA THR A 259 8.92 3.13 1.13
C THR A 259 8.47 4.54 1.55
N LEU A 260 7.73 4.67 2.64
CA LEU A 260 7.28 5.97 3.15
C LEU A 260 7.40 6.07 4.67
N ARG A 261 7.59 7.30 5.16
CA ARG A 261 7.65 7.59 6.60
C ARG A 261 6.39 8.32 7.05
N VAL A 262 5.74 7.79 8.08
CA VAL A 262 4.62 8.43 8.80
C VAL A 262 5.12 8.91 10.14
N ALA A 263 4.84 10.16 10.47
CA ALA A 263 5.34 10.85 11.67
C ALA A 263 5.07 10.10 12.97
N SER A 264 3.85 9.58 13.13
CA SER A 264 3.46 8.86 14.34
C SER A 264 2.24 7.97 14.13
N MET A 265 2.29 6.76 14.69
CA MET A 265 1.15 5.85 14.78
C MET A 265 1.09 5.20 16.16
N ALA A 266 -0.10 4.91 16.65
CA ALA A 266 -0.29 4.19 17.89
C ALA A 266 0.02 2.68 17.69
N VAL A 267 0.80 2.13 18.60
CA VAL A 267 1.23 0.73 18.61
C VAL A 267 0.82 0.09 19.92
N GLY A 268 -0.01 -0.95 19.84
CA GLY A 268 -0.39 -1.80 20.95
C GLY A 268 0.48 -3.05 20.98
N GLY A 269 1.35 -3.16 21.97
CA GLY A 269 2.29 -4.26 22.12
C GLY A 269 2.29 -4.86 23.54
N ARG A 270 3.45 -4.85 24.19
CA ARG A 270 3.54 -5.19 25.64
C ARG A 270 3.16 -3.96 26.47
N GLY A 271 2.35 -4.19 27.52
CA GLY A 271 2.08 -3.21 28.54
C GLY A 271 3.28 -3.00 29.46
#